data_47f0e35da2fb224fa745dcbe9eba3c90
#
_entry.id   47f0e35da2fb224fa745dcbe9eba3c90
#
_cell.length_a   1.000
_cell.length_b   1.000
_cell.length_c   1.000
_cell.angle_alpha   90.00
_cell.angle_beta   90.00
_cell.angle_gamma   90.00
#
_symmetry.space_group_name_H-M   'P 1'
#
loop_
_entity.id
_entity.type
_entity.pdbx_description
1 polymer ?
#
loop_
_entity_poly.entity_id
_entity_poly.type
_entity_poly.pdbx_seq_one_letter_code
_entity_poly.pdbx_strand_id
1 'polypeptide(L)'
;MKNTFGSDLSLTIFGESHGWAIGAVLDGMAAGVPVDEAFVAACMDKRRARGDGLSTPRTEADAVQFLSGVVNGYTTGTAIALMVENQNTRSADYAKTADLLRPGHADYTAYAKYHGFQDARGGGHFSGRVTAAFVAGGSIVLAALQRAGIDITTHIARCAGLADTPFALDDPAALAAQAETLASKTEGFAVLDAAVEEPMKAAIRAAGAEGCLLYTSDAADDLT
;
A
#
# COMPACT_ATOMS: atom_id res chain seq x y z
N MET A 1 -4.15 14.38 -16.61
CA MET A 1 -3.71 13.11 -16.04
C MET A 1 -4.66 12.72 -14.93
N LYS A 2 -4.96 11.43 -14.79
CA LYS A 2 -6.01 10.97 -13.87
C LYS A 2 -5.37 10.22 -12.71
N ASN A 3 -5.61 10.62 -11.48
CA ASN A 3 -5.25 9.90 -10.25
C ASN A 3 -6.48 9.19 -9.66
N THR A 4 -7.45 8.89 -10.51
CA THR A 4 -8.73 8.27 -10.18
C THR A 4 -8.82 6.92 -10.85
N PHE A 5 -9.16 5.90 -10.08
CA PHE A 5 -9.43 4.54 -10.50
C PHE A 5 -10.92 4.25 -10.38
N GLY A 6 -11.45 3.41 -11.26
CA GLY A 6 -12.86 3.01 -11.26
C GLY A 6 -13.79 3.93 -12.07
N SER A 7 -15.06 3.58 -12.09
CA SER A 7 -16.13 4.29 -12.78
C SER A 7 -17.27 4.65 -11.83
N ASP A 8 -18.19 3.72 -11.56
CA ASP A 8 -19.34 3.93 -10.67
C ASP A 8 -18.90 4.02 -9.20
N LEU A 9 -17.99 3.14 -8.80
CA LEU A 9 -17.20 3.29 -7.59
C LEU A 9 -15.82 3.75 -8.00
N SER A 10 -15.38 4.89 -7.49
CA SER A 10 -14.09 5.47 -7.86
C SER A 10 -13.26 5.86 -6.65
N LEU A 11 -11.94 5.69 -6.78
CA LEU A 11 -10.96 6.08 -5.78
C LEU A 11 -9.97 7.05 -6.40
N THR A 12 -9.91 8.26 -5.88
CA THR A 12 -8.89 9.26 -6.23
C THR A 12 -7.84 9.33 -5.14
N ILE A 13 -6.57 9.14 -5.49
CA ILE A 13 -5.44 9.24 -4.57
C ILE A 13 -4.75 10.59 -4.75
N PHE A 14 -4.35 11.22 -3.65
CA PHE A 14 -3.65 12.49 -3.64
C PHE A 14 -2.53 12.54 -2.59
N GLY A 15 -1.64 13.51 -2.72
CA GLY A 15 -0.53 13.77 -1.83
C GLY A 15 0.80 13.19 -2.32
N GLU A 16 1.86 13.59 -1.64
CA GLU A 16 3.26 13.23 -1.89
C GLU A 16 3.90 12.71 -0.60
N SER A 17 4.92 11.85 -0.73
CA SER A 17 5.56 11.19 0.42
C SER A 17 6.18 12.14 1.43
N HIS A 18 6.63 13.31 0.99
CA HIS A 18 7.22 14.36 1.81
C HIS A 18 6.35 15.63 1.85
N GLY A 19 5.13 15.57 1.37
CA GLY A 19 4.08 16.56 1.62
C GLY A 19 3.55 16.45 3.05
N TRP A 20 2.61 17.29 3.41
CA TRP A 20 1.98 17.29 4.73
C TRP A 20 1.19 16.01 5.00
N ALA A 21 0.46 15.52 4.01
CA ALA A 21 -0.36 14.32 4.12
C ALA A 21 -0.51 13.65 2.75
N ILE A 22 -0.92 12.40 2.79
CA ILE A 22 -1.47 11.65 1.66
C ILE A 22 -2.92 11.32 1.95
N GLY A 23 -3.70 11.06 0.93
CA GLY A 23 -5.10 10.71 1.15
C GLY A 23 -5.79 10.14 -0.06
N ALA A 24 -7.04 9.78 0.15
CA ALA A 24 -7.91 9.28 -0.89
C ALA A 24 -9.31 9.88 -0.77
N VAL A 25 -9.99 9.98 -1.91
CA VAL A 25 -11.42 10.23 -2.00
C VAL A 25 -12.06 9.01 -2.64
N LEU A 26 -12.90 8.32 -1.87
CA LEU A 26 -13.72 7.21 -2.34
C LEU A 26 -15.13 7.74 -2.61
N ASP A 27 -15.58 7.64 -3.85
CA ASP A 27 -16.88 8.11 -4.29
C ASP A 27 -17.70 6.98 -4.93
N GLY A 28 -19.01 7.04 -4.83
CA GLY A 28 -19.92 6.02 -5.36
C GLY A 28 -20.35 4.94 -4.35
N MET A 29 -19.93 5.04 -3.08
CA MET A 29 -20.44 4.11 -2.05
C MET A 29 -21.91 4.37 -1.75
N ALA A 30 -22.69 3.30 -1.63
CA ALA A 30 -24.09 3.41 -1.19
C ALA A 30 -24.18 3.99 0.23
N ALA A 31 -25.26 4.71 0.54
CA ALA A 31 -25.54 5.18 1.89
C ALA A 31 -25.89 4.00 2.82
N GLY A 32 -25.53 4.12 4.11
CA GLY A 32 -25.86 3.12 5.13
C GLY A 32 -24.96 1.88 5.15
N VAL A 33 -23.84 1.87 4.43
CA VAL A 33 -22.84 0.81 4.55
C VAL A 33 -22.05 1.02 5.85
N PRO A 34 -21.96 0.02 6.74
CA PRO A 34 -21.15 0.14 7.94
C PRO A 34 -19.65 0.27 7.62
N VAL A 35 -19.01 1.22 8.29
CA VAL A 35 -17.56 1.45 8.21
C VAL A 35 -16.92 0.94 9.51
N ASP A 36 -16.09 -0.10 9.39
CA ASP A 36 -15.35 -0.69 10.50
C ASP A 36 -13.95 -0.05 10.57
N GLU A 37 -13.79 0.96 11.41
CA GLU A 37 -12.52 1.66 11.57
C GLU A 37 -11.41 0.74 12.13
N ALA A 38 -11.77 -0.27 12.95
CA ALA A 38 -10.81 -1.23 13.46
C ALA A 38 -10.29 -2.15 12.34
N PHE A 39 -11.16 -2.55 11.42
CA PHE A 39 -10.75 -3.29 10.22
C PHE A 39 -9.86 -2.46 9.30
N VAL A 40 -10.19 -1.18 9.10
CA VAL A 40 -9.35 -0.24 8.35
C VAL A 40 -7.96 -0.15 8.99
N ALA A 41 -7.88 0.04 10.32
CA ALA A 41 -6.62 0.10 11.04
C ALA A 41 -5.81 -1.21 10.92
N ALA A 42 -6.46 -2.38 10.99
CA ALA A 42 -5.79 -3.67 10.81
C ALA A 42 -5.23 -3.84 9.38
N CYS A 43 -5.93 -3.36 8.36
CA CYS A 43 -5.41 -3.35 6.98
C CYS A 43 -4.21 -2.41 6.84
N MET A 44 -4.25 -1.25 7.47
CA MET A 44 -3.13 -0.30 7.50
C MET A 44 -1.91 -0.89 8.22
N ASP A 45 -2.12 -1.61 9.32
CA ASP A 45 -1.05 -2.30 10.05
C ASP A 45 -0.35 -3.38 9.21
N LYS A 46 -1.08 -4.12 8.37
CA LYS A 46 -0.47 -5.11 7.45
C LYS A 46 0.46 -4.45 6.43
N ARG A 47 0.16 -3.22 6.01
CA ARG A 47 0.96 -2.45 5.06
C ARG A 47 2.17 -1.78 5.70
N ARG A 48 2.07 -1.37 6.97
CA ARG A 48 3.07 -0.55 7.67
C ARG A 48 4.43 -1.23 7.75
N ALA A 49 5.51 -0.43 7.58
CA ALA A 49 6.87 -0.90 7.79
C ALA A 49 7.10 -1.36 9.24
N ARG A 50 7.79 -2.48 9.43
CA ARG A 50 7.96 -3.14 10.73
C ARG A 50 9.39 -3.15 11.26
N GLY A 51 10.34 -2.62 10.49
CA GLY A 51 11.76 -2.67 10.85
C GLY A 51 12.34 -4.09 10.84
N ASP A 52 11.76 -4.98 10.05
CA ASP A 52 12.12 -6.40 9.90
C ASP A 52 13.29 -6.65 8.94
N GLY A 53 13.89 -5.59 8.41
CA GLY A 53 14.95 -5.65 7.41
C GLY A 53 14.45 -6.02 6.00
N LEU A 54 13.13 -6.10 5.80
CA LEU A 54 12.48 -6.29 4.50
C LEU A 54 11.73 -5.05 4.06
N SER A 55 11.37 -4.21 5.01
CA SER A 55 10.68 -2.94 4.79
C SER A 55 11.61 -1.77 5.16
N THR A 56 11.20 -0.58 4.73
CA THR A 56 11.91 0.67 5.03
C THR A 56 12.05 0.90 6.54
N PRO A 57 13.12 1.56 7.02
CA PRO A 57 13.26 1.93 8.43
C PRO A 57 12.29 3.03 8.87
N ARG A 58 11.59 3.68 7.93
CA ARG A 58 10.61 4.71 8.22
C ARG A 58 9.39 4.12 8.91
N THR A 59 9.18 4.49 10.17
CA THR A 59 8.02 4.06 10.96
C THR A 59 7.05 5.21 11.12
N GLU A 60 5.79 5.00 10.74
CA GLU A 60 4.69 5.96 10.87
C GLU A 60 3.48 5.30 11.53
N ALA A 61 2.69 6.07 12.26
CA ALA A 61 1.49 5.55 12.91
C ALA A 61 0.39 5.18 11.90
N ASP A 62 0.37 5.84 10.74
CA ASP A 62 -0.59 5.63 9.63
C ASP A 62 -2.05 5.72 10.07
N ALA A 63 -2.33 6.57 11.07
CA ALA A 63 -3.70 6.80 11.54
C ALA A 63 -4.54 7.43 10.44
N VAL A 64 -5.63 6.76 10.06
CA VAL A 64 -6.56 7.25 9.06
C VAL A 64 -7.54 8.24 9.68
N GLN A 65 -7.64 9.42 9.10
CA GLN A 65 -8.62 10.43 9.48
C GLN A 65 -9.76 10.45 8.45
N PHE A 66 -10.98 10.30 8.91
CA PHE A 66 -12.18 10.42 8.08
C PHE A 66 -12.63 11.88 8.08
N LEU A 67 -12.54 12.56 6.94
CA LEU A 67 -12.87 13.99 6.83
C LEU A 67 -14.30 14.22 6.38
N SER A 68 -14.90 13.28 5.65
CA SER A 68 -16.29 13.35 5.16
C SER A 68 -16.82 11.96 4.80
N GLY A 69 -18.12 11.88 4.52
CA GLY A 69 -18.78 10.70 3.95
C GLY A 69 -19.09 9.59 4.95
N VAL A 70 -18.75 9.75 6.24
CA VAL A 70 -19.05 8.78 7.31
C VAL A 70 -19.66 9.51 8.50
N VAL A 71 -20.80 9.02 8.99
CA VAL A 71 -21.48 9.54 10.18
C VAL A 71 -21.98 8.37 11.02
N ASN A 72 -21.70 8.39 12.32
CA ASN A 72 -22.09 7.34 13.27
C ASN A 72 -21.66 5.92 12.81
N GLY A 73 -20.52 5.79 12.16
CA GLY A 73 -20.01 4.52 11.68
C GLY A 73 -20.64 4.01 10.37
N TYR A 74 -21.37 4.86 9.64
CA TYR A 74 -22.03 4.48 8.38
C TYR A 74 -21.69 5.48 7.28
N THR A 75 -21.61 4.99 6.05
CA THR A 75 -21.47 5.83 4.85
C THR A 75 -22.72 6.68 4.65
N THR A 76 -22.54 7.92 4.22
CA THR A 76 -23.64 8.87 3.95
C THR A 76 -24.15 8.80 2.52
N GLY A 77 -23.43 8.12 1.62
CA GLY A 77 -23.67 8.14 0.17
C GLY A 77 -23.02 9.32 -0.54
N THR A 78 -22.32 10.19 0.19
CA THR A 78 -21.48 11.25 -0.38
C THR A 78 -20.02 10.80 -0.41
N ALA A 79 -19.13 11.55 -1.06
CA ALA A 79 -17.74 11.22 -1.15
C ALA A 79 -17.08 11.07 0.23
N ILE A 80 -16.38 9.96 0.44
CA ILE A 80 -15.59 9.67 1.65
C ILE A 80 -14.18 10.19 1.41
N ALA A 81 -13.81 11.25 2.12
CA ALA A 81 -12.46 11.77 2.11
C ALA A 81 -11.67 11.21 3.30
N LEU A 82 -10.51 10.63 3.00
CA LEU A 82 -9.59 10.02 3.94
C LEU A 82 -8.24 10.71 3.89
N MET A 83 -7.60 10.85 5.03
CA MET A 83 -6.26 11.46 5.12
C MET A 83 -5.38 10.69 6.10
N VAL A 84 -4.09 10.59 5.77
CA VAL A 84 -3.02 10.08 6.62
C VAL A 84 -1.90 11.11 6.64
N GLU A 85 -1.58 11.63 7.82
CA GLU A 85 -0.51 12.62 7.98
C GLU A 85 0.87 11.98 7.79
N ASN A 86 1.78 12.71 7.18
CA ASN A 86 3.19 12.36 7.11
C ASN A 86 3.92 12.96 8.32
N GLN A 87 4.32 12.13 9.27
CA GLN A 87 4.94 12.59 10.53
C GLN A 87 6.46 12.53 10.49
N ASN A 88 7.04 11.65 9.69
CA ASN A 88 8.49 11.43 9.64
C ASN A 88 9.04 11.81 8.25
N THR A 89 9.10 13.12 7.96
CA THR A 89 9.62 13.66 6.70
C THR A 89 10.98 14.32 6.92
N ARG A 90 12.03 13.84 6.23
CA ARG A 90 13.38 14.41 6.23
C ARG A 90 13.65 15.15 4.92
N SER A 91 12.87 16.17 4.64
CA SER A 91 12.90 16.90 3.36
C SER A 91 14.24 17.56 3.04
N ALA A 92 15.07 17.88 4.04
CA ALA A 92 16.37 18.50 3.84
C ALA A 92 17.39 17.58 3.12
N ASP A 93 17.23 16.26 3.24
CA ASP A 93 18.15 15.30 2.65
C ASP A 93 18.06 15.29 1.11
N TYR A 94 16.93 15.71 0.56
CA TYR A 94 16.67 15.71 -0.90
C TYR A 94 17.06 17.00 -1.60
N ALA A 95 17.35 18.08 -0.88
CA ALA A 95 17.66 19.38 -1.49
C ALA A 95 18.93 19.33 -2.38
N LYS A 96 19.90 18.46 -2.05
CA LYS A 96 21.17 18.33 -2.78
C LYS A 96 21.08 17.39 -3.99
N THR A 97 20.05 16.58 -4.06
CA THR A 97 19.89 15.53 -5.08
C THR A 97 18.64 15.71 -5.94
N ALA A 98 17.94 16.84 -5.79
CA ALA A 98 16.69 17.13 -6.49
C ALA A 98 16.82 17.03 -8.03
N ASP A 99 18.00 17.36 -8.57
CA ASP A 99 18.29 17.30 -10.00
C ASP A 99 18.91 15.96 -10.46
N LEU A 100 19.11 15.01 -9.54
CA LEU A 100 19.67 13.69 -9.84
C LEU A 100 18.56 12.67 -9.92
N LEU A 101 18.25 12.25 -11.14
CA LEU A 101 17.21 11.26 -11.40
C LEU A 101 17.72 9.86 -11.03
N ARG A 102 17.04 9.20 -10.09
CA ARG A 102 17.43 7.87 -9.59
C ARG A 102 17.11 6.78 -10.61
N PRO A 103 18.09 5.91 -10.97
CA PRO A 103 17.81 4.73 -11.77
C PRO A 103 16.87 3.77 -11.03
N GLY A 104 15.92 3.18 -11.74
CA GLY A 104 14.96 2.23 -11.14
C GLY A 104 13.77 2.87 -10.41
N HIS A 105 13.75 4.19 -10.27
CA HIS A 105 12.61 4.96 -9.75
C HIS A 105 11.86 5.69 -10.88
N ALA A 106 10.73 6.30 -10.57
CA ALA A 106 9.91 7.03 -11.55
C ALA A 106 10.41 8.45 -11.87
N ASP A 107 11.55 8.88 -11.36
CA ASP A 107 12.04 10.26 -11.43
C ASP A 107 12.12 10.79 -12.86
N TYR A 108 12.75 10.04 -13.77
CA TYR A 108 12.87 10.45 -15.17
C TYR A 108 11.51 10.55 -15.86
N THR A 109 10.65 9.56 -15.68
CA THR A 109 9.32 9.53 -16.29
C THR A 109 8.42 10.61 -15.69
N ALA A 110 8.55 10.89 -14.40
CA ALA A 110 7.87 11.98 -13.72
C ALA A 110 8.35 13.35 -14.25
N TYR A 111 9.67 13.53 -14.36
CA TYR A 111 10.26 14.75 -14.93
C TYR A 111 9.75 14.99 -16.35
N ALA A 112 9.82 13.98 -17.21
CA ALA A 112 9.33 14.10 -18.60
C ALA A 112 7.81 14.38 -18.67
N LYS A 113 7.02 13.72 -17.81
CA LYS A 113 5.57 13.82 -17.81
C LYS A 113 5.06 15.13 -17.21
N TYR A 114 5.69 15.64 -16.19
CA TYR A 114 5.28 16.82 -15.43
C TYR A 114 6.18 18.04 -15.69
N HIS A 115 7.10 17.94 -16.65
CA HIS A 115 7.97 19.04 -17.09
C HIS A 115 8.82 19.62 -15.94
N GLY A 116 9.25 18.78 -14.98
CA GLY A 116 10.05 19.21 -13.85
C GLY A 116 9.25 19.85 -12.69
N PHE A 117 7.92 19.86 -12.74
CA PHE A 117 7.07 20.44 -11.68
C PHE A 117 6.62 19.42 -10.64
N GLN A 118 7.07 18.16 -10.73
CA GLN A 118 6.78 17.16 -9.70
C GLN A 118 7.52 17.47 -8.39
N ASP A 119 6.97 17.01 -7.26
CA ASP A 119 7.72 17.01 -6.00
C ASP A 119 8.86 15.99 -6.08
N ALA A 120 10.11 16.48 -6.08
CA ALA A 120 11.30 15.64 -6.16
C ALA A 120 11.73 15.07 -4.79
N ARG A 121 11.07 15.45 -3.70
CA ARG A 121 11.41 15.00 -2.34
C ARG A 121 10.91 13.56 -2.17
N GLY A 122 11.81 12.66 -1.80
CA GLY A 122 11.50 11.23 -1.75
C GLY A 122 11.06 10.72 -3.11
N GLY A 123 10.04 9.88 -3.15
CA GLY A 123 9.39 9.45 -4.40
C GLY A 123 8.25 10.37 -4.84
N GLY A 124 7.97 11.44 -4.09
CA GLY A 124 6.83 12.30 -4.34
C GLY A 124 5.51 11.52 -4.37
N HIS A 125 4.73 11.72 -5.43
CA HIS A 125 3.50 10.97 -5.66
C HIS A 125 3.74 9.52 -6.14
N PHE A 126 4.96 9.17 -6.54
CA PHE A 126 5.33 7.83 -7.01
C PHE A 126 5.94 6.96 -5.90
N SER A 127 5.99 7.47 -4.69
CA SER A 127 6.45 6.76 -3.50
C SER A 127 5.52 5.60 -3.12
N GLY A 128 6.09 4.52 -2.62
CA GLY A 128 5.35 3.45 -1.95
C GLY A 128 4.49 3.95 -0.78
N ARG A 129 4.84 5.10 -0.20
CA ARG A 129 4.07 5.78 0.86
C ARG A 129 2.62 6.04 0.46
N VAL A 130 2.38 6.42 -0.79
CA VAL A 130 1.05 6.77 -1.31
C VAL A 130 0.09 5.57 -1.31
N THR A 131 0.61 4.35 -1.28
CA THR A 131 -0.21 3.13 -1.16
C THR A 131 -1.00 3.08 0.16
N ALA A 132 -0.61 3.82 1.20
CA ALA A 132 -1.40 3.91 2.44
C ALA A 132 -2.79 4.50 2.19
N ALA A 133 -2.89 5.53 1.37
CA ALA A 133 -4.18 6.11 0.96
C ALA A 133 -5.03 5.10 0.16
N PHE A 134 -4.37 4.30 -0.70
CA PHE A 134 -5.04 3.25 -1.45
C PHE A 134 -5.58 2.14 -0.53
N VAL A 135 -4.78 1.70 0.44
CA VAL A 135 -5.20 0.67 1.42
C VAL A 135 -6.33 1.19 2.30
N ALA A 136 -6.27 2.44 2.77
CA ALA A 136 -7.31 3.04 3.59
C ALA A 136 -8.67 3.08 2.86
N GLY A 137 -8.71 3.55 1.62
CA GLY A 137 -9.95 3.55 0.81
C GLY A 137 -10.42 2.14 0.44
N GLY A 138 -9.47 1.27 0.02
CA GLY A 138 -9.75 -0.10 -0.38
C GLY A 138 -10.29 -0.96 0.76
N SER A 139 -9.84 -0.75 2.01
CA SER A 139 -10.32 -1.52 3.17
C SER A 139 -11.81 -1.30 3.46
N ILE A 140 -12.35 -0.11 3.21
CA ILE A 140 -13.80 0.16 3.34
C ILE A 140 -14.59 -0.69 2.34
N VAL A 141 -14.13 -0.72 1.09
CA VAL A 141 -14.76 -1.52 0.02
C VAL A 141 -14.61 -3.01 0.32
N LEU A 142 -13.44 -3.45 0.78
CA LEU A 142 -13.19 -4.84 1.15
C LEU A 142 -14.13 -5.30 2.26
N ALA A 143 -14.31 -4.50 3.32
CA ALA A 143 -15.26 -4.82 4.39
C ALA A 143 -16.72 -4.90 3.89
N ALA A 144 -17.11 -4.06 2.95
CA ALA A 144 -18.43 -4.11 2.32
C ALA A 144 -18.61 -5.38 1.47
N LEU A 145 -17.60 -5.78 0.71
CA LEU A 145 -17.60 -7.02 -0.08
C LEU A 145 -17.69 -8.26 0.80
N GLN A 146 -16.92 -8.33 1.90
CA GLN A 146 -16.98 -9.44 2.85
C GLN A 146 -18.38 -9.61 3.46
N ARG A 147 -19.07 -8.52 3.76
CA ARG A 147 -20.48 -8.57 4.23
C ARG A 147 -21.44 -9.08 3.15
N ALA A 148 -21.10 -8.89 1.89
CA ALA A 148 -21.85 -9.46 0.75
C ALA A 148 -21.46 -10.91 0.43
N GLY A 149 -20.57 -11.53 1.22
CA GLY A 149 -20.08 -12.91 1.00
C GLY A 149 -19.03 -13.02 -0.09
N ILE A 150 -18.33 -11.90 -0.40
CA ILE A 150 -17.24 -11.89 -1.40
C ILE A 150 -15.93 -11.65 -0.65
N ASP A 151 -15.07 -12.67 -0.65
CA ASP A 151 -13.73 -12.58 -0.09
C ASP A 151 -12.69 -12.39 -1.19
N ILE A 152 -11.74 -11.50 -0.92
CA ILE A 152 -10.59 -11.25 -1.79
C ILE A 152 -9.33 -11.57 -1.00
N THR A 153 -8.53 -12.49 -1.53
CA THR A 153 -7.25 -12.86 -0.92
C THR A 153 -6.14 -12.87 -1.96
N THR A 154 -4.92 -12.61 -1.52
CA THR A 154 -3.73 -12.58 -2.37
C THR A 154 -2.55 -13.19 -1.64
N HIS A 155 -1.59 -13.73 -2.40
CA HIS A 155 -0.32 -14.20 -1.85
C HIS A 155 0.84 -13.87 -2.78
N ILE A 156 2.06 -14.03 -2.27
CA ILE A 156 3.28 -13.90 -3.05
C ILE A 156 3.50 -15.21 -3.80
N ALA A 157 3.08 -15.27 -5.05
CA ALA A 157 3.19 -16.47 -5.85
C ALA A 157 4.63 -16.86 -6.18
N ARG A 158 5.54 -15.88 -6.29
CA ARG A 158 6.96 -16.12 -6.57
C ARG A 158 7.84 -14.94 -6.12
N CYS A 159 8.99 -15.25 -5.56
CA CYS A 159 10.02 -14.27 -5.20
C CYS A 159 11.40 -14.88 -5.46
N ALA A 160 12.29 -14.17 -6.15
CA ALA A 160 13.67 -14.58 -6.45
C ALA A 160 13.78 -16.02 -7.04
N GLY A 161 12.85 -16.40 -7.91
CA GLY A 161 12.81 -17.75 -8.50
C GLY A 161 12.18 -18.84 -7.61
N LEU A 162 11.97 -18.59 -6.33
CA LEU A 162 11.24 -19.47 -5.41
C LEU A 162 9.74 -19.30 -5.64
N ALA A 163 9.00 -20.40 -5.74
CA ALA A 163 7.55 -20.40 -5.93
C ALA A 163 6.83 -20.83 -4.64
N ASP A 164 5.72 -20.18 -4.36
CA ASP A 164 4.77 -20.61 -3.33
C ASP A 164 3.78 -21.64 -3.89
N THR A 165 3.02 -22.27 -3.02
CA THR A 165 1.91 -23.15 -3.40
C THR A 165 0.84 -22.33 -4.16
N PRO A 166 0.42 -22.75 -5.36
CA PRO A 166 -0.62 -22.04 -6.10
C PRO A 166 -1.99 -22.19 -5.43
N PHE A 167 -2.90 -21.26 -5.73
CA PHE A 167 -4.29 -21.43 -5.34
C PHE A 167 -4.94 -22.65 -5.99
N ALA A 168 -5.69 -23.40 -5.20
CA ALA A 168 -6.44 -24.59 -5.63
C ALA A 168 -7.76 -24.17 -6.31
N LEU A 169 -7.67 -23.58 -7.50
CA LEU A 169 -8.84 -22.98 -8.18
C LEU A 169 -9.91 -24.01 -8.55
N ASP A 170 -9.53 -25.28 -8.71
CA ASP A 170 -10.45 -26.37 -9.06
C ASP A 170 -11.05 -27.09 -7.83
N ASP A 171 -10.62 -26.71 -6.61
CA ASP A 171 -11.11 -27.27 -5.35
C ASP A 171 -11.57 -26.14 -4.41
N PRO A 172 -12.89 -25.83 -4.37
CA PRO A 172 -13.41 -24.75 -3.53
C PRO A 172 -13.13 -24.92 -2.03
N ALA A 173 -13.05 -26.16 -1.53
CA ALA A 173 -12.78 -26.39 -0.10
C ALA A 173 -11.30 -26.12 0.22
N ALA A 174 -10.39 -26.58 -0.63
CA ALA A 174 -8.96 -26.27 -0.49
C ALA A 174 -8.68 -24.77 -0.67
N LEU A 175 -9.35 -24.12 -1.63
CA LEU A 175 -9.24 -22.66 -1.85
C LEU A 175 -9.70 -21.88 -0.61
N ALA A 176 -10.83 -22.27 0.00
CA ALA A 176 -11.32 -21.63 1.22
C ALA A 176 -10.32 -21.79 2.39
N ALA A 177 -9.74 -22.99 2.56
CA ALA A 177 -8.72 -23.22 3.59
C ALA A 177 -7.43 -22.40 3.35
N GLN A 178 -7.02 -22.23 2.10
CA GLN A 178 -5.90 -21.37 1.72
C GLN A 178 -6.20 -19.89 2.02
N ALA A 179 -7.41 -19.42 1.72
CA ALA A 179 -7.84 -18.06 2.02
C ALA A 179 -7.85 -17.80 3.54
N GLU A 180 -8.35 -18.74 4.35
CA GLU A 180 -8.33 -18.66 5.81
C GLU A 180 -6.89 -18.63 6.36
N THR A 181 -5.99 -19.46 5.81
CA THR A 181 -4.57 -19.46 6.16
C THR A 181 -3.94 -18.08 5.95
N LEU A 182 -4.19 -17.43 4.81
CA LEU A 182 -3.66 -16.09 4.51
C LEU A 182 -4.33 -15.01 5.36
N ALA A 183 -5.63 -15.12 5.62
CA ALA A 183 -6.36 -14.17 6.47
C ALA A 183 -5.86 -14.19 7.92
N SER A 184 -5.49 -15.36 8.44
CA SER A 184 -4.95 -15.54 9.79
C SER A 184 -3.54 -14.95 9.99
N LYS A 185 -2.80 -14.71 8.90
CA LYS A 185 -1.48 -14.06 8.97
C LYS A 185 -1.63 -12.57 9.28
N THR A 186 -1.48 -12.22 10.53
CA THR A 186 -1.47 -10.82 10.99
C THR A 186 -0.11 -10.17 10.80
N GLU A 187 0.94 -10.98 10.79
CA GLU A 187 2.33 -10.59 10.61
C GLU A 187 2.99 -11.49 9.57
N GLY A 188 4.05 -10.96 8.93
CA GLY A 188 4.89 -11.76 8.08
C GLY A 188 4.56 -11.69 6.60
N PHE A 189 5.10 -12.65 5.90
CA PHE A 189 5.12 -12.73 4.45
C PHE A 189 3.89 -13.50 3.97
N ALA A 190 3.16 -12.97 3.01
CA ALA A 190 1.91 -13.55 2.53
C ALA A 190 2.17 -14.74 1.58
N VAL A 191 2.58 -15.88 2.12
CA VAL A 191 2.78 -17.15 1.41
C VAL A 191 1.92 -18.26 2.04
N LEU A 192 1.54 -19.25 1.26
CA LEU A 192 0.79 -20.43 1.70
C LEU A 192 1.72 -21.48 2.31
N ASP A 193 2.86 -21.74 1.67
CA ASP A 193 3.87 -22.67 2.16
C ASP A 193 4.84 -21.95 3.11
N ALA A 194 4.78 -22.28 4.38
CA ALA A 194 5.69 -21.74 5.39
C ALA A 194 7.17 -22.07 5.10
N ALA A 195 7.46 -23.15 4.37
CA ALA A 195 8.82 -23.55 4.06
C ALA A 195 9.53 -22.59 3.07
N VAL A 196 8.79 -21.87 2.24
CA VAL A 196 9.38 -20.91 1.28
C VAL A 196 9.53 -19.50 1.87
N GLU A 197 8.91 -19.21 3.00
CA GLU A 197 8.91 -17.87 3.60
C GLU A 197 10.32 -17.37 3.90
N GLU A 198 11.09 -18.08 4.72
CA GLU A 198 12.45 -17.65 5.08
C GLU A 198 13.44 -17.69 3.91
N PRO A 199 13.42 -18.66 2.98
CA PRO A 199 14.20 -18.58 1.75
C PRO A 199 13.89 -17.34 0.90
N MET A 200 12.63 -16.96 0.73
CA MET A 200 12.26 -15.73 0.00
C MET A 200 12.77 -14.48 0.71
N LYS A 201 12.58 -14.37 2.02
CA LYS A 201 13.10 -13.25 2.83
C LYS A 201 14.62 -13.17 2.78
N ALA A 202 15.30 -14.30 2.84
CA ALA A 202 16.77 -14.34 2.73
C ALA A 202 17.26 -13.84 1.36
N ALA A 203 16.56 -14.19 0.28
CA ALA A 203 16.86 -13.71 -1.06
C ALA A 203 16.68 -12.19 -1.18
N ILE A 204 15.62 -11.62 -0.59
CA ILE A 204 15.40 -10.16 -0.54
C ILE A 204 16.54 -9.48 0.22
N ARG A 205 16.91 -9.99 1.40
CA ARG A 205 18.01 -9.42 2.21
C ARG A 205 19.35 -9.49 1.47
N ALA A 206 19.63 -10.59 0.76
CA ALA A 206 20.83 -10.75 -0.04
C ALA A 206 20.88 -9.73 -1.19
N ALA A 207 19.79 -9.57 -1.93
CA ALA A 207 19.69 -8.58 -3.00
C ALA A 207 19.89 -7.14 -2.46
N GLY A 208 19.35 -6.84 -1.29
CA GLY A 208 19.57 -5.55 -0.61
C GLY A 208 21.03 -5.32 -0.24
N ALA A 209 21.70 -6.35 0.30
CA ALA A 209 23.13 -6.28 0.66
C ALA A 209 24.05 -6.09 -0.57
N GLU A 210 23.63 -6.60 -1.72
CA GLU A 210 24.34 -6.42 -3.01
C GLU A 210 24.04 -5.07 -3.67
N GLY A 211 23.16 -4.24 -3.09
CA GLY A 211 22.76 -2.96 -3.67
C GLY A 211 21.86 -3.10 -4.90
N CYS A 212 21.00 -4.10 -4.95
CA CYS A 212 20.07 -4.33 -6.04
C CYS A 212 19.12 -3.12 -6.20
N LEU A 213 19.03 -2.57 -7.42
CA LEU A 213 18.23 -1.37 -7.69
C LEU A 213 16.74 -1.57 -7.47
N LEU A 214 16.20 -2.78 -7.69
CA LEU A 214 14.77 -3.06 -7.41
C LEU A 214 14.47 -3.05 -5.92
N TYR A 215 15.39 -3.55 -5.10
CA TYR A 215 15.28 -3.46 -3.65
C TYR A 215 15.33 -2.00 -3.19
N THR A 216 16.29 -1.23 -3.72
CA THR A 216 16.46 0.17 -3.36
C THR A 216 15.35 1.07 -3.91
N SER A 217 14.62 0.66 -4.97
CA SER A 217 13.52 1.48 -5.48
C SER A 217 12.31 1.53 -4.55
N ASP A 218 12.00 0.45 -3.86
CA ASP A 218 10.93 0.44 -2.86
C ASP A 218 11.38 1.08 -1.53
N ALA A 219 12.67 0.98 -1.23
CA ALA A 219 13.28 1.57 -0.05
C ALA A 219 13.92 2.95 -0.33
N ALA A 220 14.13 3.31 -1.59
CA ALA A 220 14.85 4.54 -1.97
C ALA A 220 14.13 5.81 -1.55
N ASP A 221 12.85 5.73 -1.29
CA ASP A 221 12.09 6.84 -0.71
C ASP A 221 12.54 7.16 0.71
N ASP A 222 13.26 6.24 1.35
CA ASP A 222 13.58 6.29 2.77
C ASP A 222 15.08 6.08 3.08
N LEU A 223 15.91 5.75 2.08
CA LEU A 223 17.31 5.38 2.28
C LEU A 223 18.34 6.41 1.78
N THR A 224 17.92 7.56 1.41
CA THR A 224 18.85 8.64 1.06
C THR A 224 19.15 9.55 2.20
#